data_b45b2c53b77eb0b43ee6e201f9133e01
#
_entry.id   b45b2c53b77eb0b43ee6e201f9133e01
#
_cell.length_a   1.000
_cell.length_b   1.000
_cell.length_c   1.000
_cell.angle_alpha   90.00
_cell.angle_beta   90.00
_cell.angle_gamma   90.00
#
_symmetry.space_group_name_H-M   'P 1'
#
loop_
_entity.id
_entity.type
_entity.pdbx_description
1 polymer ?
#
loop_
_entity_poly.entity_id
_entity_poly.type
_entity_poly.pdbx_seq_one_letter_code
_entity_poly.pdbx_strand_id
1 'polypeptide(L)'
;MGTRPTPAIDKNGIAWLAGEASGDYIASLVLPEVEKRFPGTPQYGVGGPRMRAENFHAWHDIRELSVRGYVEVLMHLPRLVQLRGELVRSISESSPRVFVGVDAPDFNLGIEQKLRRRGIPTVHFVSPAIWAWRPERIHQIRRAVDHMLLVFPFEQEIYKRAGIDATYVGHPLAGVIPMKPDTEGARRDYGLMEDSLPVVTVMPGSRIDEVKGCAPAFFGAIEKLLHRFSDMHVLIPAADEAARERIIFIAGQYARLAQRKIGR
;
A
#
# COMPACT_ATOMS: atom_id res chain seq x y z
N MET A 1 -21.08 4.79 -23.92
CA MET A 1 -20.35 5.23 -22.70
C MET A 1 -21.39 5.46 -21.62
N GLY A 2 -21.64 4.47 -20.77
CA GLY A 2 -22.60 4.59 -19.68
C GLY A 2 -21.99 5.43 -18.57
N THR A 3 -22.65 6.51 -18.22
CA THR A 3 -22.34 7.28 -17.00
C THR A 3 -22.55 6.35 -15.81
N ARG A 4 -21.46 6.02 -15.08
CA ARG A 4 -21.59 5.34 -13.78
C ARG A 4 -22.48 6.21 -12.89
N PRO A 5 -23.44 5.61 -12.16
CA PRO A 5 -24.26 6.39 -11.23
C PRO A 5 -23.33 7.07 -10.22
N THR A 6 -23.53 8.38 -10.04
CA THR A 6 -22.87 9.12 -8.98
C THR A 6 -23.24 8.45 -7.66
N PRO A 7 -22.28 8.03 -6.83
CA PRO A 7 -22.60 7.40 -5.56
C PRO A 7 -23.44 8.35 -4.70
N ALA A 8 -24.35 7.80 -3.88
CA ALA A 8 -25.09 8.56 -2.92
C ALA A 8 -24.11 9.39 -2.07
N ILE A 9 -24.29 10.71 -2.06
CA ILE A 9 -23.36 11.63 -1.41
C ILE A 9 -23.68 11.62 0.09
N ASP A 10 -22.92 10.85 0.85
CA ASP A 10 -22.95 10.89 2.31
C ASP A 10 -22.23 12.14 2.79
N LYS A 11 -23.01 13.21 3.04
CA LYS A 11 -22.46 14.46 3.57
C LYS A 11 -21.92 14.27 4.98
N ASN A 12 -20.84 15.01 5.32
CA ASN A 12 -20.20 15.00 6.64
C ASN A 12 -19.48 13.70 7.02
N GLY A 13 -19.17 12.83 6.09
CA GLY A 13 -18.34 11.63 6.32
C GLY A 13 -16.84 11.93 6.34
N ILE A 14 -16.05 10.87 6.34
CA ILE A 14 -14.60 10.92 6.16
C ILE A 14 -14.27 10.33 4.79
N ALA A 15 -13.62 11.14 3.95
CA ALA A 15 -13.18 10.67 2.64
C ALA A 15 -11.75 10.15 2.72
N TRP A 16 -11.51 8.94 2.18
CA TRP A 16 -10.21 8.28 2.20
C TRP A 16 -9.71 8.01 0.80
N LEU A 17 -8.39 8.02 0.64
CA LEU A 17 -7.76 7.58 -0.59
C LEU A 17 -6.51 6.76 -0.30
N ALA A 18 -6.61 5.43 -0.47
CA ALA A 18 -5.49 4.52 -0.55
C ALA A 18 -5.10 4.34 -2.03
N GLY A 19 -3.85 4.61 -2.36
CA GLY A 19 -3.38 4.54 -3.76
C GLY A 19 -2.83 3.17 -4.17
N GLU A 20 -2.46 2.35 -3.19
CA GLU A 20 -1.79 1.05 -3.39
C GLU A 20 -2.28 0.03 -2.34
N ALA A 21 -1.93 -1.24 -2.53
CA ALA A 21 -2.30 -2.33 -1.62
C ALA A 21 -1.74 -2.13 -0.19
N SER A 22 -0.58 -1.50 -0.04
CA SER A 22 -0.01 -1.12 1.26
C SER A 22 -0.90 -0.11 1.99
N GLY A 23 -1.32 0.94 1.28
CA GLY A 23 -2.23 1.95 1.82
C GLY A 23 -3.61 1.38 2.17
N ASP A 24 -4.16 0.50 1.33
CA ASP A 24 -5.41 -0.22 1.60
C ASP A 24 -5.33 -1.05 2.89
N TYR A 25 -4.22 -1.76 3.08
CA TYR A 25 -4.01 -2.53 4.30
C TYR A 25 -3.84 -1.64 5.53
N ILE A 26 -3.02 -0.60 5.45
CA ILE A 26 -2.81 0.33 6.57
C ILE A 26 -4.12 1.02 6.95
N ALA A 27 -4.87 1.50 5.97
CA ALA A 27 -6.17 2.14 6.21
C ALA A 27 -7.16 1.17 6.84
N SER A 28 -7.25 -0.08 6.38
CA SER A 28 -8.18 -1.09 6.92
C SER A 28 -7.97 -1.37 8.41
N LEU A 29 -6.76 -1.22 8.92
CA LEU A 29 -6.47 -1.36 10.35
C LEU A 29 -6.95 -0.16 11.18
N VAL A 30 -7.17 1.00 10.55
CA VAL A 30 -7.57 2.25 11.22
C VAL A 30 -9.09 2.47 11.14
N LEU A 31 -9.73 2.06 10.04
CA LEU A 31 -11.17 2.27 9.83
C LEU A 31 -12.06 1.79 11.00
N PRO A 32 -11.83 0.59 11.60
CA PRO A 32 -12.63 0.14 12.76
C PRO A 32 -12.46 1.01 14.00
N GLU A 33 -11.27 1.57 14.21
CA GLU A 33 -11.00 2.45 15.35
C GLU A 33 -11.67 3.81 15.17
N VAL A 34 -11.72 4.30 13.93
CA VAL A 34 -12.48 5.50 13.58
C VAL A 34 -13.97 5.29 13.80
N GLU A 35 -14.53 4.14 13.37
CA GLU A 35 -15.93 3.80 13.60
C GLU A 35 -16.29 3.71 15.09
N LYS A 36 -15.41 3.11 15.91
CA LYS A 36 -15.59 3.08 17.36
C LYS A 36 -15.63 4.47 17.99
N ARG A 37 -14.79 5.38 17.49
CA ARG A 37 -14.68 6.74 18.04
C ARG A 37 -15.76 7.70 17.53
N PHE A 38 -16.22 7.48 16.30
CA PHE A 38 -17.22 8.30 15.60
C PHE A 38 -18.29 7.42 14.97
N PRO A 39 -19.11 6.74 15.78
CA PRO A 39 -20.09 5.77 15.30
C PRO A 39 -21.05 6.38 14.26
N GLY A 40 -21.32 5.65 13.20
CA GLY A 40 -22.24 6.05 12.14
C GLY A 40 -21.70 7.16 11.22
N THR A 41 -20.42 7.54 11.35
CA THR A 41 -19.80 8.48 10.41
C THR A 41 -19.45 7.74 9.12
N PRO A 42 -20.02 8.11 7.95
CA PRO A 42 -19.74 7.44 6.70
C PRO A 42 -18.26 7.52 6.32
N GLN A 43 -17.67 6.38 5.92
CA GLN A 43 -16.30 6.29 5.45
C GLN A 43 -16.30 5.84 4.00
N TYR A 44 -15.77 6.65 3.09
CA TYR A 44 -15.89 6.43 1.66
C TYR A 44 -14.70 6.97 0.85
N GLY A 45 -14.64 6.59 -0.43
CA GLY A 45 -13.62 7.10 -1.35
C GLY A 45 -12.93 6.02 -2.18
N VAL A 46 -11.60 5.98 -2.18
CA VAL A 46 -10.82 5.02 -2.95
C VAL A 46 -10.16 4.02 -2.00
N GLY A 47 -10.47 2.76 -2.18
CA GLY A 47 -9.94 1.66 -1.36
C GLY A 47 -10.01 0.32 -2.06
N GLY A 48 -9.28 -0.64 -1.52
CA GLY A 48 -9.21 -2.00 -2.02
C GLY A 48 -10.08 -2.98 -1.23
N PRO A 49 -9.82 -4.29 -1.40
CA PRO A 49 -10.61 -5.33 -0.75
C PRO A 49 -10.52 -5.32 0.78
N ARG A 50 -9.39 -4.87 1.35
CA ARG A 50 -9.22 -4.85 2.81
C ARG A 50 -10.04 -3.74 3.46
N MET A 51 -10.02 -2.52 2.92
CA MET A 51 -10.89 -1.44 3.40
C MET A 51 -12.37 -1.79 3.25
N ARG A 52 -12.75 -2.42 2.12
CA ARG A 52 -14.15 -2.86 1.90
C ARG A 52 -14.63 -3.89 2.92
N ALA A 53 -13.75 -4.71 3.46
CA ALA A 53 -14.08 -5.65 4.53
C ALA A 53 -14.44 -4.94 5.85
N GLU A 54 -14.07 -3.65 6.00
CA GLU A 54 -14.26 -2.84 7.20
C GLU A 54 -15.36 -1.76 7.02
N ASN A 55 -16.46 -2.09 6.37
CA ASN A 55 -17.60 -1.17 6.12
C ASN A 55 -17.26 0.09 5.33
N PHE A 56 -16.22 0.06 4.53
CA PHE A 56 -15.81 1.18 3.69
C PHE A 56 -16.56 1.22 2.37
N HIS A 57 -17.17 2.35 2.05
CA HIS A 57 -17.86 2.56 0.78
C HIS A 57 -16.89 2.99 -0.33
N ALA A 58 -16.34 2.03 -1.06
CA ALA A 58 -15.42 2.32 -2.15
C ALA A 58 -16.14 2.84 -3.40
N TRP A 59 -15.90 4.09 -3.77
CA TRP A 59 -16.33 4.69 -5.04
C TRP A 59 -15.50 4.17 -6.22
N HIS A 60 -14.18 3.99 -5.96
CA HIS A 60 -13.22 3.45 -6.91
C HIS A 60 -12.35 2.39 -6.24
N ASP A 61 -11.90 1.45 -7.05
CA ASP A 61 -10.95 0.43 -6.61
C ASP A 61 -9.51 0.92 -6.77
N ILE A 62 -8.62 0.56 -5.83
CA ILE A 62 -7.19 0.87 -5.90
C ILE A 62 -6.55 0.41 -7.22
N ARG A 63 -7.06 -0.65 -7.84
CA ARG A 63 -6.59 -1.16 -9.14
C ARG A 63 -6.75 -0.14 -10.27
N GLU A 64 -7.69 0.81 -10.15
CA GLU A 64 -7.86 1.89 -11.12
C GLU A 64 -6.71 2.90 -11.07
N LEU A 65 -6.02 3.00 -9.93
CA LEU A 65 -4.85 3.85 -9.70
C LEU A 65 -3.52 3.13 -10.00
N SER A 66 -3.52 1.79 -9.93
CA SER A 66 -2.33 0.96 -10.13
C SER A 66 -1.99 0.86 -11.62
N VAL A 67 -1.37 1.89 -12.17
CA VAL A 67 -0.75 1.83 -13.49
C VAL A 67 0.65 1.26 -13.34
N ARG A 68 0.92 0.13 -13.98
CA ARG A 68 2.15 -0.66 -13.82
C ARG A 68 3.12 -0.34 -14.95
N GLY A 69 4.34 0.10 -14.60
CA GLY A 69 5.45 0.31 -15.53
C GLY A 69 5.58 1.75 -16.08
N TYR A 70 6.83 2.19 -16.30
CA TYR A 70 7.13 3.57 -16.77
C TYR A 70 6.46 3.91 -18.10
N VAL A 71 6.39 2.97 -19.04
CA VAL A 71 5.77 3.17 -20.35
C VAL A 71 4.25 3.21 -20.24
N GLU A 72 3.67 2.35 -19.40
CA GLU A 72 2.22 2.35 -19.13
C GLU A 72 1.78 3.61 -18.39
N VAL A 73 2.59 4.13 -17.45
CA VAL A 73 2.32 5.39 -16.77
C VAL A 73 2.18 6.54 -17.77
N LEU A 74 3.07 6.63 -18.77
CA LEU A 74 3.00 7.67 -19.79
C LEU A 74 1.73 7.54 -20.67
N MET A 75 1.35 6.33 -21.06
CA MET A 75 0.14 6.08 -21.85
C MET A 75 -1.15 6.33 -21.07
N HIS A 76 -1.14 6.10 -19.75
CA HIS A 76 -2.31 6.28 -18.88
C HIS A 76 -2.35 7.63 -18.14
N LEU A 77 -1.33 8.49 -18.32
CA LEU A 77 -1.27 9.80 -17.67
C LEU A 77 -2.54 10.66 -17.88
N PRO A 78 -3.13 10.75 -19.09
CA PRO A 78 -4.38 11.49 -19.28
C PRO A 78 -5.53 10.93 -18.44
N ARG A 79 -5.64 9.59 -18.36
CA ARG A 79 -6.66 8.93 -17.53
C ARG A 79 -6.46 9.19 -16.04
N LEU A 80 -5.21 9.16 -15.55
CA LEU A 80 -4.92 9.48 -14.15
C LEU A 80 -5.22 10.94 -13.81
N VAL A 81 -4.93 11.86 -14.72
CA VAL A 81 -5.27 13.29 -14.57
C VAL A 81 -6.78 13.49 -14.55
N GLN A 82 -7.52 12.82 -15.43
CA GLN A 82 -8.97 12.84 -15.46
C GLN A 82 -9.55 12.29 -14.16
N LEU A 83 -9.10 11.09 -13.73
CA LEU A 83 -9.55 10.46 -12.47
C LEU A 83 -9.28 11.36 -11.25
N ARG A 84 -8.11 12.02 -11.20
CA ARG A 84 -7.85 13.04 -10.15
C ARG A 84 -8.88 14.16 -10.17
N GLY A 85 -9.25 14.63 -11.35
CA GLY A 85 -10.27 15.68 -11.52
C GLY A 85 -11.64 15.23 -11.02
N GLU A 86 -12.05 14.03 -11.38
CA GLU A 86 -13.29 13.39 -10.95
C GLU A 86 -13.32 13.20 -9.44
N LEU A 87 -12.27 12.64 -8.84
CA LEU A 87 -12.15 12.45 -7.39
C LEU A 87 -12.23 13.77 -6.63
N VAL A 88 -11.49 14.79 -7.06
CA VAL A 88 -11.56 16.12 -6.42
C VAL A 88 -12.96 16.71 -6.49
N ARG A 89 -13.69 16.51 -7.58
CA ARG A 89 -15.08 16.95 -7.73
C ARG A 89 -16.00 16.20 -6.79
N SER A 90 -16.01 14.86 -6.87
CA SER A 90 -16.89 14.01 -6.06
C SER A 90 -16.66 14.20 -4.55
N ILE A 91 -15.38 14.27 -4.12
CA ILE A 91 -15.05 14.54 -2.72
C ILE A 91 -15.51 15.94 -2.31
N SER A 92 -15.36 16.95 -3.16
CA SER A 92 -15.85 18.30 -2.83
C SER A 92 -17.38 18.38 -2.74
N GLU A 93 -18.09 17.66 -3.61
CA GLU A 93 -19.55 17.59 -3.61
C GLU A 93 -20.09 16.83 -2.38
N SER A 94 -19.36 15.82 -1.89
CA SER A 94 -19.71 15.11 -0.66
C SER A 94 -19.47 15.94 0.61
N SER A 95 -18.71 17.03 0.52
CA SER A 95 -18.41 17.92 1.65
C SER A 95 -17.98 17.15 2.91
N PRO A 96 -16.90 16.37 2.85
CA PRO A 96 -16.45 15.57 3.99
C PRO A 96 -15.96 16.46 5.13
N ARG A 97 -16.00 15.94 6.34
CA ARG A 97 -15.41 16.60 7.52
C ARG A 97 -13.89 16.69 7.40
N VAL A 98 -13.29 15.67 6.76
CA VAL A 98 -11.85 15.58 6.52
C VAL A 98 -11.59 14.64 5.34
N PHE A 99 -10.55 14.92 4.58
CA PHE A 99 -9.97 14.01 3.60
C PHE A 99 -8.69 13.39 4.17
N VAL A 100 -8.54 12.07 4.05
CA VAL A 100 -7.36 11.32 4.49
C VAL A 100 -6.71 10.64 3.30
N GLY A 101 -5.56 11.14 2.88
CA GLY A 101 -4.70 10.45 1.91
C GLY A 101 -3.79 9.46 2.63
N VAL A 102 -3.73 8.21 2.17
CA VAL A 102 -2.92 7.16 2.78
C VAL A 102 -1.84 6.73 1.81
N ASP A 103 -0.56 6.96 2.19
CA ASP A 103 0.60 6.63 1.34
C ASP A 103 0.50 7.26 -0.07
N ALA A 104 1.15 6.67 -1.09
CA ALA A 104 1.07 7.10 -2.49
C ALA A 104 1.16 8.64 -2.70
N PRO A 105 2.19 9.31 -2.18
CA PRO A 105 2.26 10.79 -2.12
C PRO A 105 2.25 11.44 -3.51
N ASP A 106 2.76 10.77 -4.54
CA ASP A 106 2.75 11.29 -5.91
C ASP A 106 1.32 11.43 -6.48
N PHE A 107 0.38 10.65 -5.95
CA PHE A 107 -1.03 10.76 -6.30
C PHE A 107 -1.79 11.65 -5.32
N ASN A 108 -1.65 11.41 -4.02
CA ASN A 108 -2.46 12.03 -2.97
C ASN A 108 -2.17 13.52 -2.78
N LEU A 109 -0.90 13.95 -2.73
CA LEU A 109 -0.55 15.37 -2.47
C LEU A 109 -1.19 16.34 -3.46
N GLY A 110 -1.36 15.91 -4.72
CA GLY A 110 -2.03 16.74 -5.74
C GLY A 110 -3.53 16.89 -5.53
N ILE A 111 -4.19 15.90 -4.95
CA ILE A 111 -5.62 15.92 -4.58
C ILE A 111 -5.79 16.74 -3.31
N GLU A 112 -5.02 16.46 -2.27
CA GLU A 112 -5.01 17.17 -1.00
C GLU A 112 -4.85 18.68 -1.19
N GLN A 113 -3.89 19.11 -2.00
CA GLN A 113 -3.70 20.53 -2.29
C GLN A 113 -4.93 21.17 -2.91
N LYS A 114 -5.66 20.47 -3.80
CA LYS A 114 -6.87 21.00 -4.42
C LYS A 114 -8.05 21.02 -3.46
N LEU A 115 -8.19 20.02 -2.61
CA LEU A 115 -9.23 19.94 -1.59
C LEU A 115 -9.02 20.98 -0.49
N ARG A 116 -7.80 21.14 -0.01
CA ARG A 116 -7.41 22.17 0.96
C ARG A 116 -7.76 23.59 0.48
N ARG A 117 -7.47 23.88 -0.80
CA ARG A 117 -7.86 25.18 -1.41
C ARG A 117 -9.38 25.39 -1.47
N ARG A 118 -10.19 24.34 -1.35
CA ARG A 118 -11.64 24.37 -1.27
C ARG A 118 -12.17 24.39 0.16
N GLY A 119 -11.27 24.50 1.16
CA GLY A 119 -11.62 24.55 2.56
C GLY A 119 -11.92 23.19 3.19
N ILE A 120 -11.59 22.09 2.52
CA ILE A 120 -11.72 20.74 3.09
C ILE A 120 -10.43 20.43 3.85
N PRO A 121 -10.49 20.12 5.17
CA PRO A 121 -9.33 19.73 5.94
C PRO A 121 -8.66 18.47 5.36
N THR A 122 -7.33 18.45 5.30
CA THR A 122 -6.55 17.37 4.70
C THR A 122 -5.57 16.77 5.68
N VAL A 123 -5.60 15.45 5.80
CA VAL A 123 -4.67 14.65 6.59
C VAL A 123 -3.95 13.70 5.66
N HIS A 124 -2.62 13.62 5.76
CA HIS A 124 -1.86 12.61 5.05
C HIS A 124 -1.29 11.60 6.03
N PHE A 125 -1.56 10.34 5.81
CA PHE A 125 -1.10 9.24 6.65
C PHE A 125 0.00 8.46 5.93
N VAL A 126 1.10 8.24 6.58
CA VAL A 126 2.39 7.71 6.10
C VAL A 126 3.17 8.75 5.29
N SER A 127 4.09 9.42 6.00
CA SER A 127 5.01 10.38 5.39
C SER A 127 5.83 9.77 4.24
N PRO A 128 5.96 10.45 3.10
CA PRO A 128 6.97 10.04 2.12
C PRO A 128 8.37 10.15 2.72
N ALA A 129 9.27 9.26 2.31
CA ALA A 129 10.64 9.19 2.84
C ALA A 129 11.52 10.39 2.41
N ILE A 130 11.08 11.62 2.72
CA ILE A 130 11.80 12.86 2.37
C ILE A 130 13.15 12.98 3.08
N TRP A 131 13.35 12.23 4.13
CA TRP A 131 14.61 12.14 4.85
C TRP A 131 15.68 11.33 4.10
N ALA A 132 15.27 10.45 3.18
CA ALA A 132 16.17 9.62 2.39
C ALA A 132 16.42 10.19 0.99
N TRP A 133 15.38 10.78 0.38
CA TRP A 133 15.45 11.29 -0.99
C TRP A 133 14.34 12.33 -1.24
N ARG A 134 14.56 13.29 -2.13
CA ARG A 134 13.64 14.39 -2.46
C ARG A 134 13.20 15.23 -1.24
N PRO A 135 14.13 15.77 -0.43
CA PRO A 135 13.79 16.62 0.72
C PRO A 135 12.99 17.86 0.32
N GLU A 136 13.12 18.36 -0.91
CA GLU A 136 12.35 19.48 -1.46
C GLU A 136 10.84 19.23 -1.50
N ARG A 137 10.39 17.98 -1.45
CA ARG A 137 8.96 17.61 -1.39
C ARG A 137 8.27 18.19 -0.16
N ILE A 138 9.01 18.55 0.88
CA ILE A 138 8.46 19.23 2.07
C ILE A 138 7.68 20.49 1.71
N HIS A 139 8.07 21.22 0.66
CA HIS A 139 7.35 22.41 0.21
C HIS A 139 6.00 22.07 -0.44
N GLN A 140 5.91 20.92 -1.10
CA GLN A 140 4.65 20.43 -1.66
C GLN A 140 3.72 19.98 -0.53
N ILE A 141 4.23 19.23 0.45
CA ILE A 141 3.48 18.76 1.61
C ILE A 141 2.88 19.95 2.37
N ARG A 142 3.68 20.98 2.65
CA ARG A 142 3.21 22.20 3.33
C ARG A 142 2.00 22.85 2.65
N ARG A 143 1.92 22.77 1.32
CA ARG A 143 0.80 23.35 0.55
C ARG A 143 -0.40 22.43 0.44
N ALA A 144 -0.19 21.13 0.65
CA ALA A 144 -1.19 20.10 0.40
C ALA A 144 -1.90 19.65 1.68
N VAL A 145 -1.19 19.60 2.81
CA VAL A 145 -1.62 18.89 4.01
C VAL A 145 -1.80 19.85 5.17
N ASP A 146 -2.90 19.71 5.92
CA ASP A 146 -3.10 20.43 7.17
C ASP A 146 -2.45 19.68 8.34
N HIS A 147 -2.50 18.34 8.33
CA HIS A 147 -1.89 17.52 9.37
C HIS A 147 -1.28 16.24 8.80
N MET A 148 -0.06 15.89 9.25
CA MET A 148 0.66 14.68 8.84
C MET A 148 0.64 13.65 9.96
N LEU A 149 0.25 12.40 9.66
CA LEU A 149 0.36 11.27 10.58
C LEU A 149 1.62 10.46 10.22
N LEU A 150 2.56 10.44 11.16
CA LEU A 150 3.90 9.88 10.98
C LEU A 150 3.99 8.47 11.54
N VAL A 151 4.64 7.58 10.81
CA VAL A 151 4.86 6.19 11.23
C VAL A 151 6.22 5.96 11.87
N PHE A 152 7.17 6.90 11.72
CA PHE A 152 8.49 6.85 12.36
C PHE A 152 8.71 8.03 13.29
N PRO A 153 9.25 7.82 14.51
CA PRO A 153 9.38 8.87 15.50
C PRO A 153 10.38 9.98 15.11
N PHE A 154 11.41 9.64 14.34
CA PHE A 154 12.43 10.60 13.90
C PHE A 154 11.92 11.62 12.88
N GLU A 155 10.80 11.36 12.21
CA GLU A 155 10.20 12.26 11.23
C GLU A 155 9.61 13.51 11.88
N GLN A 156 9.19 13.44 13.16
CA GLN A 156 8.57 14.58 13.86
C GLN A 156 9.42 15.84 13.79
N GLU A 157 10.73 15.70 13.99
CA GLU A 157 11.64 16.86 13.99
C GLU A 157 11.75 17.49 12.60
N ILE A 158 11.64 16.71 11.53
CA ILE A 158 11.66 17.22 10.14
C ILE A 158 10.44 18.11 9.90
N TYR A 159 9.26 17.63 10.26
CA TYR A 159 7.99 18.35 10.07
C TYR A 159 7.91 19.58 10.98
N LYS A 160 8.36 19.48 12.22
CA LYS A 160 8.46 20.60 13.15
C LYS A 160 9.33 21.73 12.60
N ARG A 161 10.54 21.43 12.12
CA ARG A 161 11.42 22.43 11.47
C ARG A 161 10.80 23.05 10.23
N ALA A 162 9.98 22.29 9.51
CA ALA A 162 9.26 22.77 8.35
C ALA A 162 8.01 23.60 8.70
N GLY A 163 7.61 23.70 9.96
CA GLY A 163 6.38 24.37 10.38
C GLY A 163 5.13 23.70 9.81
N ILE A 164 5.12 22.37 9.80
CA ILE A 164 3.99 21.55 9.36
C ILE A 164 3.50 20.75 10.56
N ASP A 165 2.20 20.83 10.85
CA ASP A 165 1.60 20.09 11.95
C ASP A 165 1.67 18.58 11.65
N ALA A 166 2.22 17.84 12.61
CA ALA A 166 2.43 16.41 12.48
C ALA A 166 2.34 15.68 13.82
N THR A 167 1.81 14.47 13.79
CA THR A 167 1.73 13.59 14.97
C THR A 167 2.35 12.24 14.65
N TYR A 168 3.26 11.79 15.50
CA TYR A 168 3.73 10.40 15.46
C TYR A 168 2.64 9.49 16.03
N VAL A 169 2.13 8.60 15.21
CA VAL A 169 1.07 7.64 15.55
C VAL A 169 1.57 6.20 15.61
N GLY A 170 2.80 5.96 15.18
CA GLY A 170 3.35 4.62 15.04
C GLY A 170 2.90 3.93 13.75
N HIS A 171 3.53 2.79 13.46
CA HIS A 171 3.15 1.99 12.31
C HIS A 171 2.04 1.02 12.70
N PRO A 172 0.86 1.00 12.03
CA PRO A 172 -0.27 0.15 12.41
C PRO A 172 0.09 -1.34 12.48
N LEU A 173 1.02 -1.81 11.64
CA LEU A 173 1.50 -3.20 11.69
C LEU A 173 2.18 -3.57 13.00
N ALA A 174 2.67 -2.61 13.77
CA ALA A 174 3.27 -2.89 15.09
C ALA A 174 2.25 -3.47 16.10
N GLY A 175 0.96 -3.18 15.90
CA GLY A 175 -0.12 -3.79 16.68
C GLY A 175 -0.55 -5.17 16.20
N VAL A 176 -0.16 -5.56 14.98
CA VAL A 176 -0.58 -6.81 14.34
C VAL A 176 0.54 -7.87 14.37
N ILE A 177 1.79 -7.43 14.16
CA ILE A 177 2.94 -8.32 14.14
C ILE A 177 3.37 -8.63 15.57
N PRO A 178 3.31 -9.90 16.02
CA PRO A 178 3.69 -10.24 17.39
C PRO A 178 5.19 -10.08 17.60
N MET A 179 5.58 -9.54 18.76
CA MET A 179 7.00 -9.41 19.16
C MET A 179 7.69 -10.77 19.29
N LYS A 180 6.94 -11.82 19.65
CA LYS A 180 7.41 -13.19 19.69
C LYS A 180 6.73 -13.98 18.58
N PRO A 181 7.46 -14.34 17.51
CA PRO A 181 6.87 -15.07 16.38
C PRO A 181 6.51 -16.50 16.80
N ASP A 182 5.36 -16.97 16.32
CA ASP A 182 4.98 -18.39 16.39
C ASP A 182 5.60 -19.16 15.23
N THR A 183 6.86 -19.54 15.39
CA THR A 183 7.61 -20.28 14.35
C THR A 183 7.03 -21.68 14.12
N GLU A 184 6.56 -22.34 15.18
CA GLU A 184 5.98 -23.70 15.07
C GLU A 184 4.62 -23.66 14.37
N GLY A 185 3.76 -22.69 14.72
CA GLY A 185 2.49 -22.48 14.03
C GLY A 185 2.71 -22.18 12.54
N ALA A 186 3.63 -21.27 12.22
CA ALA A 186 3.95 -20.94 10.84
C ALA A 186 4.47 -22.15 10.06
N ARG A 187 5.37 -22.96 10.64
CA ARG A 187 5.83 -24.20 10.00
C ARG A 187 4.69 -25.17 9.75
N ARG A 188 3.76 -25.31 10.70
CA ARG A 188 2.57 -26.17 10.57
C ARG A 188 1.70 -25.71 9.41
N ASP A 189 1.42 -24.41 9.32
CA ASP A 189 0.56 -23.82 8.29
C ASP A 189 1.13 -24.04 6.87
N TYR A 190 2.46 -24.08 6.74
CA TYR A 190 3.13 -24.36 5.48
C TYR A 190 3.47 -25.86 5.29
N GLY A 191 3.04 -26.75 6.19
CA GLY A 191 3.33 -28.20 6.10
C GLY A 191 4.79 -28.58 6.31
N LEU A 192 5.53 -27.79 7.08
CA LEU A 192 6.98 -27.95 7.33
C LEU A 192 7.29 -28.49 8.73
N MET A 193 6.34 -29.20 9.34
CA MET A 193 6.45 -29.66 10.74
C MET A 193 7.38 -30.87 10.95
N GLU A 194 7.53 -31.70 9.93
CA GLU A 194 8.17 -33.01 10.08
C GLU A 194 9.70 -32.96 9.96
N ASP A 195 10.26 -31.81 9.62
CA ASP A 195 11.70 -31.70 9.48
C ASP A 195 12.27 -30.43 10.14
N SER A 196 13.51 -30.54 10.60
CA SER A 196 14.31 -29.45 11.14
C SER A 196 15.09 -28.71 10.05
N LEU A 197 14.75 -28.92 8.79
CA LEU A 197 15.50 -28.36 7.65
C LEU A 197 15.42 -26.82 7.62
N PRO A 198 16.45 -26.17 7.12
CA PRO A 198 16.45 -24.73 6.96
C PRO A 198 15.32 -24.25 6.02
N VAL A 199 14.67 -23.17 6.40
CA VAL A 199 13.68 -22.48 5.57
C VAL A 199 14.25 -21.14 5.13
N VAL A 200 14.27 -20.89 3.84
CA VAL A 200 14.69 -19.60 3.26
C VAL A 200 13.51 -18.94 2.58
N THR A 201 13.18 -17.74 3.03
CA THR A 201 12.15 -16.92 2.38
C THR A 201 12.80 -15.98 1.39
N VAL A 202 12.29 -15.96 0.15
CA VAL A 202 12.76 -15.10 -0.93
C VAL A 202 11.66 -14.14 -1.31
N MET A 203 11.89 -12.84 -1.14
CA MET A 203 10.92 -11.77 -1.45
C MET A 203 11.42 -10.95 -2.64
N PRO A 204 11.14 -11.35 -3.90
CA PRO A 204 11.68 -10.70 -5.09
C PRO A 204 11.05 -9.34 -5.40
N GLY A 205 9.96 -8.99 -4.73
CA GLY A 205 9.24 -7.74 -4.89
C GLY A 205 7.73 -7.92 -4.92
N SER A 206 7.02 -6.82 -4.75
CA SER A 206 5.55 -6.74 -4.81
C SER A 206 5.03 -6.27 -6.16
N ARG A 207 5.88 -5.63 -6.97
CA ARG A 207 5.55 -5.14 -8.31
C ARG A 207 6.21 -6.00 -9.39
N ILE A 208 5.55 -6.15 -10.53
CA ILE A 208 6.05 -6.98 -11.64
C ILE A 208 7.46 -6.57 -12.08
N ASP A 209 7.77 -5.28 -12.12
CA ASP A 209 9.09 -4.80 -12.54
C ASP A 209 10.17 -5.06 -11.48
N GLU A 210 9.81 -5.02 -10.20
CA GLU A 210 10.68 -5.46 -9.10
C GLU A 210 10.98 -6.96 -9.24
N VAL A 211 9.94 -7.78 -9.45
CA VAL A 211 10.10 -9.23 -9.66
C VAL A 211 11.00 -9.50 -10.86
N LYS A 212 10.79 -8.82 -12.00
CA LYS A 212 11.65 -8.98 -13.18
C LYS A 212 13.11 -8.62 -12.91
N GLY A 213 13.34 -7.56 -12.13
CA GLY A 213 14.69 -7.08 -11.82
C GLY A 213 15.41 -7.88 -10.76
N CYS A 214 14.71 -8.30 -9.70
CA CYS A 214 15.33 -8.93 -8.52
C CYS A 214 15.32 -10.47 -8.55
N ALA A 215 14.25 -11.09 -9.08
CA ALA A 215 14.09 -12.54 -9.04
C ALA A 215 15.26 -13.31 -9.71
N PRO A 216 15.81 -12.89 -10.85
CA PRO A 216 16.93 -13.59 -11.46
C PRO A 216 18.15 -13.70 -10.53
N ALA A 217 18.51 -12.60 -9.85
CA ALA A 217 19.64 -12.58 -8.91
C ALA A 217 19.38 -13.46 -7.68
N PHE A 218 18.17 -13.35 -7.11
CA PHE A 218 17.78 -14.14 -5.94
C PHE A 218 17.69 -15.63 -6.27
N PHE A 219 17.10 -15.99 -7.40
CA PHE A 219 16.98 -17.40 -7.79
C PHE A 219 18.34 -18.02 -8.16
N GLY A 220 19.23 -17.25 -8.76
CA GLY A 220 20.62 -17.66 -8.95
C GLY A 220 21.35 -17.93 -7.63
N ALA A 221 21.09 -17.14 -6.59
CA ALA A 221 21.63 -17.39 -5.25
C ALA A 221 21.01 -18.65 -4.61
N ILE A 222 19.69 -18.82 -4.72
CA ILE A 222 19.00 -20.02 -4.22
C ILE A 222 19.47 -21.28 -4.93
N GLU A 223 19.68 -21.24 -6.24
CA GLU A 223 20.20 -22.38 -6.99
C GLU A 223 21.58 -22.86 -6.43
N LYS A 224 22.46 -21.91 -6.08
CA LYS A 224 23.73 -22.21 -5.43
C LYS A 224 23.55 -22.76 -4.01
N LEU A 225 22.61 -22.24 -3.24
CA LEU A 225 22.30 -22.72 -1.91
C LEU A 225 21.75 -24.15 -1.95
N LEU A 226 20.84 -24.44 -2.89
CA LEU A 226 20.29 -25.79 -3.10
C LEU A 226 21.34 -26.81 -3.53
N HIS A 227 22.45 -26.35 -4.12
CA HIS A 227 23.60 -27.22 -4.42
C HIS A 227 24.28 -27.70 -3.14
N ARG A 228 24.31 -26.84 -2.11
CA ARG A 228 24.96 -27.14 -0.82
C ARG A 228 23.99 -27.76 0.20
N PHE A 229 22.72 -27.33 0.15
CA PHE A 229 21.66 -27.71 1.08
C PHE A 229 20.46 -28.23 0.27
N SER A 230 20.58 -29.46 -0.24
CA SER A 230 19.61 -30.04 -1.17
C SER A 230 18.19 -30.10 -0.62
N ASP A 231 18.06 -30.24 0.70
CA ASP A 231 16.75 -30.47 1.36
C ASP A 231 16.13 -29.23 2.01
N MET A 232 16.79 -28.05 1.93
CA MET A 232 16.22 -26.81 2.48
C MET A 232 14.89 -26.45 1.82
N HIS A 233 13.98 -25.86 2.57
CA HIS A 233 12.73 -25.32 2.04
C HIS A 233 12.92 -23.89 1.53
N VAL A 234 12.24 -23.57 0.43
CA VAL A 234 12.24 -22.23 -0.16
C VAL A 234 10.80 -21.72 -0.20
N LEU A 235 10.52 -20.62 0.50
CA LEU A 235 9.23 -19.94 0.47
C LEU A 235 9.35 -18.66 -0.37
N ILE A 236 8.44 -18.47 -1.31
CA ILE A 236 8.43 -17.30 -2.19
C ILE A 236 7.02 -16.69 -2.17
N PRO A 237 6.77 -15.74 -1.27
CA PRO A 237 5.48 -15.07 -1.22
C PRO A 237 5.27 -14.21 -2.48
N ALA A 238 4.09 -14.29 -3.07
CA ALA A 238 3.66 -13.47 -4.18
C ALA A 238 2.59 -12.46 -3.73
N ALA A 239 2.69 -11.23 -4.17
CA ALA A 239 1.78 -10.17 -3.77
C ALA A 239 0.38 -10.32 -4.42
N ASP A 240 0.34 -10.86 -5.64
CA ASP A 240 -0.89 -11.14 -6.39
C ASP A 240 -0.64 -12.28 -7.41
N GLU A 241 -1.68 -12.71 -8.10
CA GLU A 241 -1.58 -13.80 -9.07
C GLU A 241 -0.65 -13.45 -10.25
N ALA A 242 -0.63 -12.22 -10.72
CA ALA A 242 0.27 -11.80 -11.80
C ALA A 242 1.75 -11.87 -11.38
N ALA A 243 2.06 -11.46 -10.13
CA ALA A 243 3.39 -11.62 -9.55
C ALA A 243 3.74 -13.11 -9.40
N ARG A 244 2.78 -13.93 -8.96
CA ARG A 244 2.95 -15.39 -8.83
C ARG A 244 3.30 -16.05 -10.17
N GLU A 245 2.52 -15.79 -11.22
CA GLU A 245 2.80 -16.31 -12.55
C GLU A 245 4.19 -15.89 -13.06
N ARG A 246 4.57 -14.64 -12.82
CA ARG A 246 5.89 -14.15 -13.21
C ARG A 246 7.02 -14.79 -12.43
N ILE A 247 6.84 -14.99 -11.13
CA ILE A 247 7.78 -15.71 -10.26
C ILE A 247 7.97 -17.15 -10.77
N ILE A 248 6.88 -17.87 -11.05
CA ILE A 248 6.90 -19.24 -11.57
C ILE A 248 7.65 -19.30 -12.91
N PHE A 249 7.35 -18.38 -13.82
CA PHE A 249 8.02 -18.32 -15.12
C PHE A 249 9.54 -18.13 -14.98
N ILE A 250 9.98 -17.22 -14.11
CA ILE A 250 11.43 -17.00 -13.90
C ILE A 250 12.05 -18.18 -13.16
N ALA A 251 11.38 -18.72 -12.13
CA ALA A 251 11.88 -19.88 -11.36
C ALA A 251 12.08 -21.12 -12.25
N GLY A 252 11.24 -21.30 -13.26
CA GLY A 252 11.34 -22.38 -14.23
C GLY A 252 12.65 -22.39 -15.04
N GLN A 253 13.38 -21.28 -15.04
CA GLN A 253 14.69 -21.18 -15.71
C GLN A 253 15.86 -21.75 -14.86
N TYR A 254 15.59 -22.11 -13.58
CA TYR A 254 16.55 -22.60 -12.62
C TYR A 254 16.24 -24.07 -12.29
N ALA A 255 17.10 -25.00 -12.73
CA ALA A 255 16.82 -26.44 -12.77
C ALA A 255 16.43 -27.02 -11.40
N ARG A 256 17.12 -26.64 -10.32
CA ARG A 256 16.83 -27.15 -8.97
C ARG A 256 15.62 -26.50 -8.34
N LEU A 257 15.39 -25.21 -8.61
CA LEU A 257 14.24 -24.47 -8.11
C LEU A 257 12.96 -24.92 -8.83
N ALA A 258 13.01 -25.18 -10.12
CA ALA A 258 11.88 -25.65 -10.94
C ALA A 258 11.34 -27.03 -10.50
N GLN A 259 12.17 -27.86 -9.88
CA GLN A 259 11.76 -29.17 -9.36
C GLN A 259 11.00 -29.10 -8.03
N ARG A 260 10.96 -27.93 -7.39
CA ARG A 260 10.30 -27.71 -6.10
C ARG A 260 8.82 -27.35 -6.29
N LYS A 261 7.96 -27.89 -5.42
CA LYS A 261 6.55 -27.46 -5.40
C LYS A 261 6.48 -26.00 -4.97
N ILE A 262 6.04 -25.14 -5.88
CA ILE A 262 5.68 -23.77 -5.54
C ILE A 262 4.30 -23.84 -4.88
N GLY A 263 4.26 -23.72 -3.55
CA GLY A 263 3.03 -23.80 -2.78
C GLY A 263 2.05 -22.66 -3.16
N ARG A 264 0.78 -22.90 -2.92
CA ARG A 264 -0.30 -21.90 -3.08
C ARG A 264 -0.23 -20.85 -1.99
#